data_fea7a91016e956869c067dba4ad4f543
#
_entry.id   fea7a91016e956869c067dba4ad4f543
#
_cell.length_a   1.000
_cell.length_b   1.000
_cell.length_c   1.000
_cell.angle_alpha   90.00
_cell.angle_beta   90.00
_cell.angle_gamma   90.00
#
_symmetry.space_group_name_H-M   'P 1'
#
loop_
_entity.id
_entity.type
_entity.pdbx_description
1 polymer ?
#
loop_
_entity_poly.entity_id
_entity_poly.type
_entity_poly.pdbx_seq_one_letter_code
_entity_poly.pdbx_strand_id
1 'polypeptide(L)'
;MTLLDVQHVKKIYKTRFQGSQVEALKDIHFTVEKGEYVAIMGESGSGKSTLLNILAMLDKPTEGRVFLNGTDTATIKHSQASSFRREKLGFVFQDFNLLDTLSVKDNILLPLVLSRRPITEMMQKLVTTCNELGINKLQEKFPYEISGGQKQRVAVARAIITDPEILLADEPTGALDSKSSAALLDVFDDINARGQTILMVTHSTAAASRAKRV
;
A
#
# COMPACT_ATOMS: atom_id res chain seq x y z
N MET A 1 -5.78 -16.41 -11.22
CA MET A 1 -4.57 -16.97 -10.55
C MET A 1 -4.38 -16.23 -9.25
N THR A 2 -4.43 -16.95 -8.14
CA THR A 2 -4.35 -16.38 -6.80
C THR A 2 -2.99 -15.72 -6.57
N LEU A 3 -3.00 -14.43 -6.25
CA LEU A 3 -1.81 -13.65 -5.96
C LEU A 3 -1.53 -13.58 -4.45
N LEU A 4 -2.57 -13.27 -3.67
CA LEU A 4 -2.49 -13.23 -2.22
C LEU A 4 -3.41 -14.30 -1.64
N ASP A 5 -2.89 -15.11 -0.72
CA ASP A 5 -3.66 -16.11 0.01
C ASP A 5 -3.40 -15.94 1.52
N VAL A 6 -4.45 -15.62 2.25
CA VAL A 6 -4.44 -15.38 3.69
C VAL A 6 -5.18 -16.52 4.35
N GLN A 7 -4.46 -17.31 5.16
CA GLN A 7 -4.97 -18.54 5.74
C GLN A 7 -5.02 -18.46 7.26
N HIS A 8 -6.24 -18.37 7.81
CA HIS A 8 -6.53 -18.43 9.25
C HIS A 8 -5.64 -17.52 10.11
N VAL A 9 -5.44 -16.28 9.64
CA VAL A 9 -4.57 -15.32 10.31
C VAL A 9 -5.22 -14.81 11.59
N LYS A 10 -4.50 -14.98 12.69
CA LYS A 10 -4.84 -14.48 14.02
C LYS A 10 -3.76 -13.54 14.52
N LYS A 11 -4.15 -12.47 15.21
CA LYS A 11 -3.20 -11.55 15.86
C LYS A 11 -3.65 -11.21 17.26
N ILE A 12 -2.78 -11.51 18.22
CA ILE A 12 -2.96 -11.17 19.64
C ILE A 12 -1.79 -10.30 20.07
N TYR A 13 -2.07 -9.10 20.57
CA TYR A 13 -1.11 -8.26 21.24
C TYR A 13 -1.13 -8.50 22.74
N LYS A 14 0.03 -8.73 23.35
CA LYS A 14 0.19 -8.86 24.80
C LYS A 14 0.70 -7.55 25.36
N THR A 15 -0.04 -6.94 26.28
CA THR A 15 0.44 -5.74 26.98
C THR A 15 1.49 -6.13 28.02
N ARG A 16 2.55 -5.32 28.13
CA ARG A 16 3.64 -5.56 29.11
C ARG A 16 3.17 -5.41 30.57
N PHE A 17 2.11 -4.67 30.79
CA PHE A 17 1.55 -4.39 32.12
C PHE A 17 0.16 -5.06 32.24
N GLN A 18 -0.04 -5.86 33.28
CA GLN A 18 -1.30 -6.53 33.68
C GLN A 18 -1.74 -7.77 32.89
N GLY A 19 -0.94 -8.35 32.00
CA GLY A 19 -1.32 -9.61 31.34
C GLY A 19 -2.56 -9.53 30.43
N SER A 20 -3.09 -8.32 30.17
CA SER A 20 -4.22 -8.16 29.25
C SER A 20 -3.78 -8.48 27.81
N GLN A 21 -4.64 -9.22 27.12
CA GLN A 21 -4.44 -9.57 25.72
C GLN A 21 -5.49 -8.85 24.89
N VAL A 22 -5.08 -8.27 23.76
CA VAL A 22 -5.98 -7.69 22.78
C VAL A 22 -5.93 -8.55 21.53
N GLU A 23 -7.03 -9.22 21.22
CA GLU A 23 -7.19 -9.99 20.01
C GLU A 23 -7.60 -9.04 18.87
N ALA A 24 -6.62 -8.61 18.08
CA ALA A 24 -6.83 -7.66 16.99
C ALA A 24 -7.38 -8.34 15.72
N LEU A 25 -7.01 -9.60 15.47
CA LEU A 25 -7.54 -10.43 14.40
C LEU A 25 -7.84 -11.81 14.95
N LYS A 26 -9.02 -12.36 14.62
CA LYS A 26 -9.49 -13.64 15.20
C LYS A 26 -9.20 -14.84 14.31
N ASP A 27 -9.72 -14.82 13.09
CA ASP A 27 -9.58 -15.90 12.10
C ASP A 27 -9.87 -15.30 10.71
N ILE A 28 -8.85 -14.70 10.14
CA ILE A 28 -8.97 -14.04 8.84
C ILE A 28 -8.50 -14.98 7.75
N HIS A 29 -9.39 -15.26 6.79
CA HIS A 29 -9.05 -16.04 5.60
C HIS A 29 -9.72 -15.45 4.36
N PHE A 30 -8.95 -15.21 3.33
CA PHE A 30 -9.41 -14.77 2.02
C PHE A 30 -8.28 -14.88 0.99
N THR A 31 -8.67 -14.83 -0.28
CA THR A 31 -7.72 -14.77 -1.39
C THR A 31 -7.92 -13.52 -2.21
N VAL A 32 -6.87 -13.07 -2.92
CA VAL A 32 -6.96 -12.00 -3.94
C VAL A 32 -6.34 -12.52 -5.22
N GLU A 33 -7.08 -12.40 -6.32
CA GLU A 33 -6.63 -12.79 -7.64
C GLU A 33 -5.76 -11.69 -8.27
N LYS A 34 -4.86 -12.09 -9.18
CA LYS A 34 -4.03 -11.12 -9.91
C LYS A 34 -4.93 -10.16 -10.73
N GLY A 35 -4.68 -8.86 -10.60
CA GLY A 35 -5.47 -7.80 -11.25
C GLY A 35 -6.81 -7.52 -10.57
N GLU A 36 -7.09 -8.13 -9.42
CA GLU A 36 -8.31 -7.85 -8.67
C GLU A 36 -8.17 -6.56 -7.85
N TYR A 37 -9.24 -5.80 -7.75
CA TYR A 37 -9.37 -4.68 -6.82
C TYR A 37 -10.33 -5.09 -5.70
N VAL A 38 -9.80 -5.26 -4.49
CA VAL A 38 -10.55 -5.69 -3.30
C VAL A 38 -10.56 -4.57 -2.27
N ALA A 39 -11.70 -4.32 -1.64
CA ALA A 39 -11.81 -3.46 -0.48
C ALA A 39 -12.18 -4.27 0.76
N ILE A 40 -11.52 -3.99 1.87
CA ILE A 40 -11.87 -4.51 3.19
C ILE A 40 -12.46 -3.36 4.00
N MET A 41 -13.72 -3.50 4.36
CA MET A 41 -14.43 -2.51 5.16
C MET A 41 -14.53 -2.94 6.61
N GLY A 42 -14.65 -1.95 7.50
CA GLY A 42 -14.91 -2.16 8.92
C GLY A 42 -14.79 -0.87 9.71
N GLU A 43 -15.33 -0.87 10.92
CA GLU A 43 -15.24 0.28 11.82
C GLU A 43 -13.80 0.59 12.24
N SER A 44 -13.59 1.79 12.79
CA SER A 44 -12.30 2.13 13.42
C SER A 44 -11.98 1.13 14.54
N GLY A 45 -10.73 0.66 14.59
CA GLY A 45 -10.32 -0.33 15.60
C GLY A 45 -10.64 -1.79 15.27
N SER A 46 -11.27 -2.10 14.13
CA SER A 46 -11.61 -3.48 13.74
C SER A 46 -10.41 -4.34 13.28
N GLY A 47 -9.18 -3.82 13.34
CA GLY A 47 -7.97 -4.57 12.98
C GLY A 47 -7.49 -4.39 11.53
N LYS A 48 -8.10 -3.51 10.72
CA LYS A 48 -7.75 -3.32 9.31
C LYS A 48 -6.27 -2.98 9.09
N SER A 49 -5.75 -1.97 9.80
CA SER A 49 -4.33 -1.60 9.70
C SER A 49 -3.42 -2.69 10.26
N THR A 50 -3.86 -3.45 11.28
CA THR A 50 -3.13 -4.64 11.75
C THR A 50 -3.02 -5.68 10.66
N LEU A 51 -4.10 -5.96 9.94
CA LEU A 51 -4.10 -6.88 8.81
C LEU A 51 -3.14 -6.38 7.72
N LEU A 52 -3.25 -5.11 7.30
CA LEU A 52 -2.34 -4.55 6.30
C LEU A 52 -0.87 -4.63 6.72
N ASN A 53 -0.56 -4.37 7.99
CA ASN A 53 0.80 -4.47 8.51
C ASN A 53 1.34 -5.91 8.41
N ILE A 54 0.49 -6.91 8.65
CA ILE A 54 0.87 -8.32 8.46
C ILE A 54 1.09 -8.62 6.99
N LEU A 55 0.18 -8.20 6.10
CA LEU A 55 0.30 -8.39 4.66
C LEU A 55 1.54 -7.68 4.09
N ALA A 56 1.88 -6.52 4.63
CA ALA A 56 3.08 -5.77 4.29
C ALA A 56 4.36 -6.33 4.94
N MET A 57 4.27 -7.42 5.72
CA MET A 57 5.40 -7.98 6.46
C MET A 57 6.08 -6.97 7.41
N LEU A 58 5.32 -5.99 7.91
CA LEU A 58 5.75 -5.06 8.96
C LEU A 58 5.49 -5.64 10.36
N ASP A 59 4.53 -6.56 10.46
CA ASP A 59 4.23 -7.34 11.66
C ASP A 59 4.04 -8.81 11.29
N LYS A 60 4.04 -9.69 12.28
CA LYS A 60 3.84 -11.14 12.10
C LYS A 60 2.50 -11.57 12.68
N PRO A 61 1.78 -12.50 12.04
CA PRO A 61 0.62 -13.11 12.66
C PRO A 61 1.03 -13.91 13.90
N THR A 62 0.11 -14.07 14.85
CA THR A 62 0.29 -14.98 16.00
C THR A 62 0.08 -16.42 15.57
N GLU A 63 -0.92 -16.64 14.69
CA GLU A 63 -1.26 -17.93 14.08
C GLU A 63 -1.67 -17.69 12.62
N GLY A 64 -1.69 -18.73 11.81
CA GLY A 64 -2.03 -18.67 10.39
C GLY A 64 -0.84 -18.31 9.50
N ARG A 65 -1.10 -18.16 8.19
CA ARG A 65 -0.07 -17.93 7.18
C ARG A 65 -0.54 -16.94 6.12
N VAL A 66 0.41 -16.28 5.49
CA VAL A 66 0.17 -15.39 4.35
C VAL A 66 1.10 -15.81 3.21
N PHE A 67 0.53 -16.05 2.05
CA PHE A 67 1.28 -16.37 0.83
C PHE A 67 1.13 -15.24 -0.18
N LEU A 68 2.24 -14.79 -0.73
CA LEU A 68 2.26 -13.86 -1.86
C LEU A 68 2.86 -14.57 -3.07
N ASN A 69 2.08 -14.70 -4.13
CA ASN A 69 2.47 -15.40 -5.35
C ASN A 69 3.06 -16.80 -5.06
N GLY A 70 2.38 -17.55 -4.18
CA GLY A 70 2.81 -18.89 -3.73
C GLY A 70 3.97 -18.92 -2.73
N THR A 71 4.58 -17.78 -2.41
CA THR A 71 5.67 -17.70 -1.44
C THR A 71 5.11 -17.46 -0.03
N ASP A 72 5.36 -18.37 0.92
CA ASP A 72 5.01 -18.15 2.33
C ASP A 72 5.89 -17.02 2.91
N THR A 73 5.25 -15.91 3.29
CA THR A 73 5.94 -14.72 3.81
C THR A 73 6.70 -14.98 5.11
N ALA A 74 6.29 -15.99 5.88
CA ALA A 74 6.97 -16.39 7.12
C ALA A 74 8.36 -17.01 6.88
N THR A 75 8.61 -17.55 5.68
CA THR A 75 9.89 -18.17 5.31
C THR A 75 10.95 -17.14 4.88
N ILE A 76 10.55 -15.90 4.63
CA ILE A 76 11.44 -14.83 4.18
C ILE A 76 12.33 -14.39 5.34
N LYS A 77 13.65 -14.52 5.17
CA LYS A 77 14.63 -14.12 6.18
C LYS A 77 14.54 -12.62 6.46
N HIS A 78 14.73 -12.23 7.71
CA HIS A 78 14.68 -10.82 8.13
C HIS A 78 15.59 -9.91 7.27
N SER A 79 16.78 -10.38 6.90
CA SER A 79 17.71 -9.65 6.03
C SER A 79 17.18 -9.43 4.60
N GLN A 80 16.25 -10.25 4.14
CA GLN A 80 15.65 -10.18 2.80
C GLN A 80 14.28 -9.48 2.79
N ALA A 81 13.65 -9.34 3.97
CA ALA A 81 12.30 -8.81 4.08
C ALA A 81 12.15 -7.39 3.51
N SER A 82 13.16 -6.52 3.70
CA SER A 82 13.12 -5.15 3.18
C SER A 82 13.21 -5.10 1.65
N SER A 83 14.05 -5.94 1.03
CA SER A 83 14.12 -6.07 -0.44
C SER A 83 12.82 -6.64 -0.99
N PHE A 84 12.30 -7.69 -0.36
CA PHE A 84 11.03 -8.30 -0.77
C PHE A 84 9.87 -7.29 -0.74
N ARG A 85 9.71 -6.55 0.37
CA ARG A 85 8.68 -5.49 0.46
C ARG A 85 8.82 -4.47 -0.65
N ARG A 86 10.03 -3.96 -0.84
CA ARG A 86 10.32 -2.90 -1.83
C ARG A 86 10.08 -3.33 -3.28
N GLU A 87 10.29 -4.62 -3.58
CA GLU A 87 10.14 -5.16 -4.93
C GLU A 87 8.74 -5.70 -5.22
N LYS A 88 8.06 -6.23 -4.21
CA LYS A 88 6.79 -6.95 -4.39
C LYS A 88 5.57 -6.19 -3.93
N LEU A 89 5.73 -5.24 -3.01
CA LEU A 89 4.63 -4.53 -2.37
C LEU A 89 4.73 -3.02 -2.64
N GLY A 90 3.65 -2.42 -3.10
CA GLY A 90 3.43 -0.99 -3.00
C GLY A 90 2.62 -0.68 -1.75
N PHE A 91 2.91 0.42 -1.07
CA PHE A 91 2.14 0.82 0.11
C PHE A 91 1.75 2.29 0.05
N VAL A 92 0.45 2.57 0.21
CA VAL A 92 -0.13 3.90 0.27
C VAL A 92 -0.75 4.09 1.64
N PHE A 93 -0.25 5.05 2.41
CA PHE A 93 -0.70 5.38 3.76
C PHE A 93 -1.71 6.52 3.77
N GLN A 94 -2.52 6.60 4.80
CA GLN A 94 -3.45 7.70 5.03
C GLN A 94 -2.71 9.05 5.14
N ASP A 95 -1.60 9.10 5.87
CA ASP A 95 -0.82 10.32 6.16
C ASP A 95 0.31 10.58 5.14
N PHE A 96 0.17 10.04 3.90
CA PHE A 96 1.12 10.18 2.80
C PHE A 96 2.52 9.61 3.07
N ASN A 97 3.06 9.78 4.26
CA ASN A 97 4.42 9.36 4.69
C ASN A 97 5.51 9.79 3.70
N LEU A 98 5.41 11.02 3.16
CA LEU A 98 6.45 11.63 2.36
C LEU A 98 7.56 12.19 3.27
N LEU A 99 8.77 12.17 2.78
CA LEU A 99 9.92 12.75 3.46
C LEU A 99 10.00 14.24 3.08
N ASP A 100 9.75 15.13 4.03
CA ASP A 100 9.69 16.58 3.80
C ASP A 100 11.04 17.18 3.39
N THR A 101 12.14 16.49 3.70
CA THR A 101 13.51 16.89 3.32
C THR A 101 13.89 16.51 1.89
N LEU A 102 13.06 15.73 1.21
CA LEU A 102 13.27 15.28 -0.16
C LEU A 102 12.27 15.95 -1.10
N SER A 103 12.69 16.25 -2.33
CA SER A 103 11.79 16.71 -3.38
C SER A 103 10.74 15.64 -3.71
N VAL A 104 9.68 16.01 -4.42
CA VAL A 104 8.69 15.06 -4.95
C VAL A 104 9.37 13.98 -5.78
N LYS A 105 10.25 14.36 -6.69
CA LYS A 105 11.06 13.46 -7.50
C LYS A 105 11.84 12.46 -6.65
N ASP A 106 12.55 12.94 -5.63
CA ASP A 106 13.37 12.08 -4.78
C ASP A 106 12.54 11.15 -3.91
N ASN A 107 11.38 11.61 -3.41
CA ASN A 107 10.40 10.75 -2.74
C ASN A 107 9.95 9.60 -3.64
N ILE A 108 9.61 9.89 -4.90
CA ILE A 108 9.16 8.87 -5.86
C ILE A 108 10.29 7.90 -6.19
N LEU A 109 11.50 8.40 -6.43
CA LEU A 109 12.65 7.58 -6.82
C LEU A 109 13.25 6.75 -5.67
N LEU A 110 12.94 7.08 -4.42
CA LEU A 110 13.56 6.47 -3.24
C LEU A 110 13.58 4.92 -3.27
N PRO A 111 12.49 4.21 -3.61
CA PRO A 111 12.52 2.75 -3.68
C PRO A 111 13.49 2.20 -4.73
N LEU A 112 13.63 2.87 -5.86
CA LEU A 112 14.54 2.48 -6.94
C LEU A 112 16.00 2.76 -6.57
N VAL A 113 16.28 3.88 -5.91
CA VAL A 113 17.60 4.23 -5.36
C VAL A 113 18.07 3.17 -4.35
N LEU A 114 17.18 2.81 -3.40
CA LEU A 114 17.46 1.75 -2.42
C LEU A 114 17.64 0.36 -3.06
N SER A 115 17.07 0.15 -4.25
CA SER A 115 17.24 -1.07 -5.05
C SER A 115 18.47 -0.99 -5.99
N ARG A 116 19.23 0.11 -5.94
CA ARG A 116 20.43 0.36 -6.77
C ARG A 116 20.15 0.20 -8.28
N ARG A 117 18.97 0.65 -8.73
CA ARG A 117 18.62 0.62 -10.15
C ARG A 117 19.45 1.61 -10.96
N PRO A 118 19.75 1.33 -12.23
CA PRO A 118 20.44 2.29 -13.10
C PRO A 118 19.68 3.61 -13.23
N ILE A 119 20.41 4.74 -13.27
CA ILE A 119 19.82 6.08 -13.35
C ILE A 119 18.91 6.22 -14.57
N THR A 120 19.31 5.65 -15.70
CA THR A 120 18.53 5.68 -16.95
C THR A 120 17.16 5.02 -16.78
N GLU A 121 17.10 3.84 -16.14
CA GLU A 121 15.86 3.14 -15.81
C GLU A 121 15.00 3.97 -14.84
N MET A 122 15.61 4.51 -13.79
CA MET A 122 14.92 5.33 -12.80
C MET A 122 14.25 6.55 -13.42
N MET A 123 14.96 7.27 -14.28
CA MET A 123 14.44 8.48 -14.92
C MET A 123 13.32 8.15 -15.93
N GLN A 124 13.46 7.05 -16.68
CA GLN A 124 12.41 6.60 -17.59
C GLN A 124 11.12 6.25 -16.83
N LYS A 125 11.22 5.48 -15.76
CA LYS A 125 10.08 5.15 -14.91
C LYS A 125 9.46 6.37 -14.25
N LEU A 126 10.27 7.33 -13.77
CA LEU A 126 9.79 8.58 -13.19
C LEU A 126 8.93 9.35 -14.18
N VAL A 127 9.40 9.55 -15.42
CA VAL A 127 8.66 10.28 -16.45
C VAL A 127 7.33 9.60 -16.74
N THR A 128 7.31 8.27 -16.92
CA THR A 128 6.09 7.50 -17.16
C THR A 128 5.12 7.64 -16.01
N THR A 129 5.56 7.38 -14.77
CA THR A 129 4.72 7.43 -13.58
C THR A 129 4.17 8.82 -13.31
N CYS A 130 4.99 9.88 -13.46
CA CYS A 130 4.56 11.25 -13.27
C CYS A 130 3.53 11.70 -14.32
N ASN A 131 3.67 11.25 -15.58
CA ASN A 131 2.70 11.50 -16.64
C ASN A 131 1.35 10.86 -16.31
N GLU A 132 1.37 9.58 -15.94
CA GLU A 132 0.17 8.81 -15.60
C GLU A 132 -0.63 9.41 -14.45
N LEU A 133 0.07 9.95 -13.46
CA LEU A 133 -0.54 10.53 -12.25
C LEU A 133 -0.78 12.04 -12.35
N GLY A 134 -0.39 12.68 -13.47
CA GLY A 134 -0.58 14.12 -13.70
C GLY A 134 0.22 15.01 -12.74
N ILE A 135 1.41 14.57 -12.32
CA ILE A 135 2.25 15.27 -11.33
C ILE A 135 3.58 15.77 -11.89
N ASN A 136 3.74 15.82 -13.21
CA ASN A 136 4.99 16.26 -13.86
C ASN A 136 5.52 17.61 -13.38
N LYS A 137 4.62 18.57 -13.15
CA LYS A 137 4.99 19.93 -12.73
C LYS A 137 5.38 20.03 -11.27
N LEU A 138 5.30 18.94 -10.52
CA LEU A 138 5.55 18.90 -9.08
C LEU A 138 6.94 18.38 -8.72
N GLN A 139 7.69 17.83 -9.67
CA GLN A 139 8.90 17.03 -9.42
C GLN A 139 9.96 17.75 -8.57
N GLU A 140 10.16 19.06 -8.83
CA GLU A 140 11.16 19.88 -8.13
C GLU A 140 10.62 20.53 -6.84
N LYS A 141 9.32 20.36 -6.54
CA LYS A 141 8.70 20.87 -5.31
C LYS A 141 8.97 19.93 -4.14
N PHE A 142 8.80 20.46 -2.94
CA PHE A 142 8.84 19.69 -1.69
C PHE A 142 7.42 19.39 -1.20
N PRO A 143 7.24 18.36 -0.33
CA PRO A 143 5.91 18.00 0.16
C PRO A 143 5.13 19.15 0.79
N TYR A 144 5.78 20.05 1.50
CA TYR A 144 5.13 21.22 2.14
C TYR A 144 4.64 22.29 1.13
N GLU A 145 5.04 22.21 -0.14
CA GLU A 145 4.65 23.16 -1.20
C GLU A 145 3.45 22.68 -2.04
N ILE A 146 2.93 21.48 -1.75
CA ILE A 146 1.87 20.85 -2.54
C ILE A 146 0.65 20.52 -1.69
N SER A 147 -0.53 20.45 -2.32
CA SER A 147 -1.79 20.13 -1.65
C SER A 147 -1.86 18.68 -1.15
N GLY A 148 -2.78 18.37 -0.21
CA GLY A 148 -3.00 17.02 0.29
C GLY A 148 -3.29 16.00 -0.81
N GLY A 149 -4.16 16.33 -1.77
CA GLY A 149 -4.43 15.46 -2.92
C GLY A 149 -3.22 15.25 -3.83
N GLN A 150 -2.36 16.27 -3.98
CA GLN A 150 -1.09 16.13 -4.70
C GLN A 150 -0.09 15.25 -3.93
N LYS A 151 0.00 15.42 -2.60
CA LYS A 151 0.82 14.55 -1.73
C LYS A 151 0.42 13.09 -1.89
N GLN A 152 -0.88 12.82 -1.91
CA GLN A 152 -1.37 11.45 -2.04
C GLN A 152 -1.04 10.85 -3.42
N ARG A 153 -1.16 11.62 -4.50
CA ARG A 153 -0.72 11.18 -5.83
C ARG A 153 0.79 10.88 -5.87
N VAL A 154 1.60 11.68 -5.18
CA VAL A 154 3.04 11.42 -5.02
C VAL A 154 3.29 10.14 -4.22
N ALA A 155 2.54 9.89 -3.15
CA ALA A 155 2.63 8.65 -2.38
C ALA A 155 2.24 7.42 -3.22
N VAL A 156 1.20 7.53 -4.06
CA VAL A 156 0.83 6.49 -5.03
C VAL A 156 1.95 6.29 -6.06
N ALA A 157 2.52 7.37 -6.62
CA ALA A 157 3.65 7.29 -7.55
C ALA A 157 4.83 6.52 -6.95
N ARG A 158 5.21 6.86 -5.72
CA ARG A 158 6.26 6.15 -4.99
C ARG A 158 5.93 4.67 -4.77
N ALA A 159 4.67 4.34 -4.53
CA ALA A 159 4.24 2.98 -4.27
C ALA A 159 4.26 2.11 -5.53
N ILE A 160 3.97 2.67 -6.72
CA ILE A 160 3.87 1.88 -7.98
C ILE A 160 5.13 1.89 -8.82
N ILE A 161 6.10 2.78 -8.57
CA ILE A 161 7.28 2.96 -9.43
C ILE A 161 8.17 1.72 -9.55
N THR A 162 8.06 0.79 -8.61
CA THR A 162 8.79 -0.49 -8.61
C THR A 162 8.05 -1.58 -9.37
N ASP A 163 6.87 -1.32 -9.94
CA ASP A 163 5.95 -2.31 -10.54
C ASP A 163 5.61 -3.45 -9.55
N PRO A 164 5.06 -3.13 -8.37
CA PRO A 164 4.80 -4.12 -7.34
C PRO A 164 3.73 -5.13 -7.77
N GLU A 165 3.78 -6.35 -7.22
CA GLU A 165 2.76 -7.38 -7.49
C GLU A 165 1.39 -6.98 -6.92
N ILE A 166 1.37 -6.29 -5.78
CA ILE A 166 0.14 -5.79 -5.13
C ILE A 166 0.36 -4.41 -4.52
N LEU A 167 -0.65 -3.55 -4.65
CA LEU A 167 -0.73 -2.25 -4.00
C LEU A 167 -1.63 -2.38 -2.76
N LEU A 168 -1.06 -2.14 -1.59
CA LEU A 168 -1.76 -2.10 -0.31
C LEU A 168 -2.08 -0.64 0.04
N ALA A 169 -3.34 -0.31 0.30
CA ALA A 169 -3.76 1.05 0.61
C ALA A 169 -4.50 1.11 1.96
N ASP A 170 -3.96 1.87 2.91
CA ASP A 170 -4.53 2.09 4.23
C ASP A 170 -5.24 3.44 4.27
N GLU A 171 -6.58 3.43 4.21
CA GLU A 171 -7.45 4.62 4.26
C GLU A 171 -6.97 5.75 3.32
N PRO A 172 -6.70 5.49 2.03
CA PRO A 172 -5.96 6.41 1.16
C PRO A 172 -6.65 7.75 0.93
N THR A 173 -7.95 7.85 1.21
CA THR A 173 -8.75 9.07 1.09
C THR A 173 -9.04 9.76 2.43
N GLY A 174 -8.62 9.17 3.56
CA GLY A 174 -9.02 9.60 4.89
C GLY A 174 -8.58 11.03 5.28
N ALA A 175 -7.48 11.52 4.69
CA ALA A 175 -6.95 12.87 4.95
C ALA A 175 -7.33 13.88 3.85
N LEU A 176 -8.25 13.55 2.92
CA LEU A 176 -8.58 14.36 1.75
C LEU A 176 -10.01 14.89 1.80
N ASP A 177 -10.22 16.07 1.18
CA ASP A 177 -11.55 16.56 0.84
C ASP A 177 -12.24 15.67 -0.21
N SER A 178 -13.56 15.80 -0.34
CA SER A 178 -14.37 14.94 -1.21
C SER A 178 -13.95 15.00 -2.68
N LYS A 179 -13.53 16.16 -3.19
CA LYS A 179 -13.09 16.33 -4.58
C LYS A 179 -11.75 15.65 -4.82
N SER A 180 -10.81 15.85 -3.92
CA SER A 180 -9.49 15.18 -3.96
C SER A 180 -9.61 13.70 -3.80
N SER A 181 -10.53 13.23 -2.94
CA SER A 181 -10.85 11.81 -2.74
C SER A 181 -11.37 11.17 -4.03
N ALA A 182 -12.35 11.77 -4.68
CA ALA A 182 -12.88 11.27 -5.95
C ALA A 182 -11.79 11.16 -7.02
N ALA A 183 -10.99 12.24 -7.18
CA ALA A 183 -9.91 12.30 -8.15
C ALA A 183 -8.78 11.28 -7.85
N LEU A 184 -8.57 10.91 -6.58
CA LEU A 184 -7.63 9.85 -6.21
C LEU A 184 -8.20 8.47 -6.52
N LEU A 185 -9.49 8.24 -6.24
CA LEU A 185 -10.13 6.96 -6.55
C LEU A 185 -10.14 6.69 -8.07
N ASP A 186 -10.33 7.71 -8.90
CA ASP A 186 -10.19 7.58 -10.35
C ASP A 186 -8.77 7.11 -10.73
N VAL A 187 -7.74 7.58 -10.04
CA VAL A 187 -6.35 7.11 -10.22
C VAL A 187 -6.22 5.63 -9.85
N PHE A 188 -6.83 5.17 -8.75
CA PHE A 188 -6.82 3.74 -8.40
C PHE A 188 -7.53 2.88 -9.44
N ASP A 189 -8.67 3.35 -9.98
CA ASP A 189 -9.40 2.67 -11.04
C ASP A 189 -8.53 2.53 -12.31
N ASP A 190 -7.86 3.60 -12.72
CA ASP A 190 -6.94 3.60 -13.87
C ASP A 190 -5.76 2.64 -13.69
N ILE A 191 -5.17 2.62 -12.49
CA ILE A 191 -4.07 1.71 -12.16
C ILE A 191 -4.56 0.25 -12.18
N ASN A 192 -5.73 -0.04 -11.63
CA ASN A 192 -6.31 -1.38 -11.67
C ASN A 192 -6.68 -1.82 -13.09
N ALA A 193 -7.23 -0.93 -13.91
CA ALA A 193 -7.57 -1.20 -15.30
C ALA A 193 -6.34 -1.62 -16.15
N ARG A 194 -5.13 -1.21 -15.74
CA ARG A 194 -3.85 -1.63 -16.33
C ARG A 194 -3.33 -2.95 -15.78
N GLY A 195 -4.08 -3.62 -14.91
CA GLY A 195 -3.76 -4.95 -14.36
C GLY A 195 -3.10 -4.95 -12.98
N GLN A 196 -2.94 -3.79 -12.32
CA GLN A 196 -2.41 -3.73 -10.97
C GLN A 196 -3.41 -4.34 -9.98
N THR A 197 -2.95 -5.28 -9.16
CA THR A 197 -3.75 -5.80 -8.04
C THR A 197 -3.78 -4.78 -6.91
N ILE A 198 -4.96 -4.52 -6.35
CA ILE A 198 -5.14 -3.53 -5.29
C ILE A 198 -5.91 -4.16 -4.12
N LEU A 199 -5.39 -4.01 -2.92
CA LEU A 199 -6.09 -4.28 -1.67
C LEU A 199 -6.18 -2.98 -0.87
N MET A 200 -7.37 -2.46 -0.72
CA MET A 200 -7.64 -1.24 0.04
C MET A 200 -8.36 -1.58 1.33
N VAL A 201 -7.95 -1.00 2.44
CA VAL A 201 -8.77 -0.98 3.66
C VAL A 201 -9.36 0.41 3.82
N THR A 202 -10.64 0.48 4.17
CA THR A 202 -11.33 1.75 4.31
C THR A 202 -12.61 1.63 5.15
N HIS A 203 -13.04 2.74 5.75
CA HIS A 203 -14.38 2.90 6.32
C HIS A 203 -15.31 3.69 5.39
N SER A 204 -14.80 4.22 4.27
CA SER A 204 -15.56 4.98 3.29
C SER A 204 -16.30 4.06 2.33
N THR A 205 -17.63 4.14 2.31
CA THR A 205 -18.47 3.41 1.35
C THR A 205 -18.19 3.85 -0.09
N ALA A 206 -17.89 5.14 -0.30
CA ALA A 206 -17.54 5.67 -1.63
C ALA A 206 -16.21 5.10 -2.14
N ALA A 207 -15.21 4.90 -1.26
CA ALA A 207 -13.96 4.26 -1.64
C ALA A 207 -14.16 2.76 -1.91
N ALA A 208 -14.89 2.07 -1.04
CA ALA A 208 -15.15 0.64 -1.18
C ALA A 208 -15.96 0.31 -2.44
N SER A 209 -16.89 1.17 -2.85
CA SER A 209 -17.73 0.95 -4.05
C SER A 209 -16.94 0.94 -5.37
N ARG A 210 -15.67 1.39 -5.37
CA ARG A 210 -14.77 1.29 -6.54
C ARG A 210 -14.18 -0.10 -6.70
N ALA A 211 -14.10 -0.87 -5.63
CA ALA A 211 -13.58 -2.23 -5.68
C ALA A 211 -14.57 -3.20 -6.35
N LYS A 212 -14.02 -4.21 -7.01
CA LYS A 212 -14.84 -5.29 -7.62
C LYS A 212 -15.43 -6.22 -6.56
N ARG A 213 -14.80 -6.28 -5.39
CA ARG A 213 -15.24 -7.10 -4.24
C ARG A 213 -14.99 -6.35 -2.94
N VAL A 214 -15.96 -6.42 -2.04
CA VAL A 214 -15.92 -5.87 -0.70
C VAL A 214 -16.14 -7.00 0.31
#